data_ff47bb07e897af3b5b502aa037b58fb4
#
_entry.id   ff47bb07e897af3b5b502aa037b58fb4
#
_cell.length_a   1.000
_cell.length_b   1.000
_cell.length_c   1.000
_cell.angle_alpha   90.00
_cell.angle_beta   90.00
_cell.angle_gamma   90.00
#
_symmetry.space_group_name_H-M   'P 1'
#
loop_
_entity.id
_entity.type
_entity.pdbx_description
1 polymer ?
#
loop_
_entity_poly.entity_id
_entity_poly.type
_entity_poly.pdbx_seq_one_letter_code
_entity_poly.pdbx_strand_id
1 'polypeptide(L)'
;MAEPHLTESALVDRARTDPEAFGMLYERYVKRIYNYVYYRTGSHEDAEDLTANVFQRAVQRLSTYSDRGLPFVAWLYRIAHNVVANWYRDEGRRRTLPLDSVPTQVRADGPEHQVEQNAERDRVLAVLRKLTPERQQLLVLKFIDQMSNAEIGQVLNRSESAVKSLYHRTLEELRAELAGVLSELSLQPEIVGLNGQTPR
;
A
#
# COMPACT_ATOMS: atom_id res chain seq x y z
N MET A 1 3.44 14.01 -34.94
CA MET A 1 4.35 14.91 -34.19
C MET A 1 4.40 14.34 -32.78
N ALA A 2 5.55 13.83 -32.32
CA ALA A 2 5.70 13.36 -30.96
C ALA A 2 5.60 14.56 -30.02
N GLU A 3 4.68 14.54 -29.09
CA GLU A 3 4.61 15.54 -28.03
C GLU A 3 5.95 15.54 -27.26
N PRO A 4 6.54 16.70 -26.95
CA PRO A 4 7.73 16.75 -26.13
C PRO A 4 7.41 16.13 -24.78
N HIS A 5 8.16 15.11 -24.38
CA HIS A 5 8.06 14.49 -23.06
C HIS A 5 8.36 15.57 -22.01
N LEU A 6 7.29 16.20 -21.50
CA LEU A 6 7.38 17.15 -20.40
C LEU A 6 8.05 16.45 -19.22
N THR A 7 9.05 17.08 -18.64
CA THR A 7 9.62 16.62 -17.37
C THR A 7 8.52 16.62 -16.31
N GLU A 8 8.66 15.78 -15.29
CA GLU A 8 7.67 15.72 -14.18
C GLU A 8 7.47 17.12 -13.57
N SER A 9 8.55 17.85 -13.32
CA SER A 9 8.48 19.20 -12.75
C SER A 9 7.68 20.17 -13.63
N ALA A 10 7.92 20.16 -14.94
CA ALA A 10 7.18 21.01 -15.89
C ALA A 10 5.69 20.63 -15.95
N LEU A 11 5.36 19.33 -15.85
CA LEU A 11 3.98 18.87 -15.83
C LEU A 11 3.28 19.31 -14.54
N VAL A 12 3.95 19.22 -13.39
CA VAL A 12 3.43 19.67 -12.10
C VAL A 12 3.19 21.17 -12.08
N ASP A 13 4.12 21.96 -12.62
CA ASP A 13 3.94 23.42 -12.69
C ASP A 13 2.78 23.80 -13.61
N ARG A 14 2.62 23.14 -14.75
CA ARG A 14 1.48 23.35 -15.64
C ARG A 14 0.16 22.95 -14.97
N ALA A 15 0.14 21.86 -14.23
CA ALA A 15 -1.07 21.34 -13.56
C ALA A 15 -1.65 22.30 -12.49
N ARG A 16 -0.91 23.33 -12.08
CA ARG A 16 -1.42 24.34 -11.13
C ARG A 16 -2.54 25.21 -11.73
N THR A 17 -2.56 25.37 -13.04
CA THR A 17 -3.52 26.22 -13.77
C THR A 17 -4.26 25.47 -14.87
N ASP A 18 -3.80 24.29 -15.24
CA ASP A 18 -4.33 23.49 -16.33
C ASP A 18 -4.86 22.14 -15.79
N PRO A 19 -6.20 21.95 -15.77
CA PRO A 19 -6.81 20.69 -15.35
C PRO A 19 -6.41 19.47 -16.18
N GLU A 20 -6.11 19.64 -17.48
CA GLU A 20 -5.67 18.54 -18.32
C GLU A 20 -4.28 18.04 -17.90
N ALA A 21 -3.36 18.96 -17.57
CA ALA A 21 -2.06 18.60 -17.03
C ALA A 21 -2.18 17.85 -15.69
N PHE A 22 -3.14 18.23 -14.84
CA PHE A 22 -3.43 17.45 -13.63
C PHE A 22 -4.03 16.08 -13.95
N GLY A 23 -4.87 15.96 -14.96
CA GLY A 23 -5.37 14.67 -15.47
C GLY A 23 -4.23 13.72 -15.84
N MET A 24 -3.19 14.22 -16.52
CA MET A 24 -2.00 13.42 -16.85
C MET A 24 -1.22 12.95 -15.60
N LEU A 25 -1.13 13.78 -14.56
CA LEU A 25 -0.54 13.37 -13.27
C LEU A 25 -1.40 12.31 -12.59
N TYR A 26 -2.72 12.47 -12.61
CA TYR A 26 -3.66 11.49 -12.09
C TYR A 26 -3.46 10.13 -12.76
N GLU A 27 -3.51 10.06 -14.09
CA GLU A 27 -3.33 8.81 -14.84
C GLU A 27 -1.99 8.13 -14.53
N ARG A 28 -0.92 8.92 -14.38
CA ARG A 28 0.43 8.42 -14.07
C ARG A 28 0.51 7.79 -12.68
N TYR A 29 -0.22 8.31 -11.68
CA TYR A 29 -0.01 7.94 -10.27
C TYR A 29 -1.19 7.25 -9.61
N VAL A 30 -2.40 7.27 -10.19
CA VAL A 30 -3.61 6.71 -9.55
C VAL A 30 -3.43 5.24 -9.15
N LYS A 31 -2.89 4.41 -10.03
CA LYS A 31 -2.66 2.98 -9.76
C LYS A 31 -1.69 2.77 -8.60
N ARG A 32 -0.64 3.59 -8.49
CA ARG A 32 0.37 3.49 -7.42
C ARG A 32 -0.25 3.88 -6.07
N ILE A 33 -1.00 4.98 -6.03
CA ILE A 33 -1.68 5.44 -4.82
C ILE A 33 -2.78 4.47 -4.41
N TYR A 34 -3.59 3.96 -5.36
CA TYR A 34 -4.59 2.94 -5.11
C TYR A 34 -3.98 1.68 -4.48
N ASN A 35 -2.93 1.13 -5.07
CA ASN A 35 -2.26 -0.04 -4.53
C ASN A 35 -1.75 0.21 -3.10
N TYR A 36 -1.14 1.38 -2.85
CA TYR A 36 -0.69 1.76 -1.51
C TYR A 36 -1.85 1.77 -0.50
N VAL A 37 -2.97 2.38 -0.86
CA VAL A 37 -4.15 2.46 0.00
C VAL A 37 -4.75 1.06 0.20
N TYR A 38 -4.89 0.28 -0.87
CA TYR A 38 -5.41 -1.08 -0.82
C TYR A 38 -4.60 -2.00 0.10
N TYR A 39 -3.27 -1.97 0.00
CA TYR A 39 -2.41 -2.75 0.91
C TYR A 39 -2.60 -2.39 2.38
N ARG A 40 -3.03 -1.18 2.66
CA ARG A 40 -3.27 -0.66 4.00
C ARG A 40 -4.68 -0.98 4.53
N THR A 41 -5.71 -0.86 3.70
CA THR A 41 -7.11 -1.03 4.09
C THR A 41 -7.60 -2.46 3.92
N GLY A 42 -7.13 -3.15 2.90
CA GLY A 42 -7.58 -4.48 2.53
C GLY A 42 -8.96 -4.53 1.88
N SER A 43 -9.57 -3.38 1.62
CA SER A 43 -10.89 -3.23 1.01
C SER A 43 -10.75 -2.47 -0.30
N HIS A 44 -11.35 -2.99 -1.37
CA HIS A 44 -11.37 -2.31 -2.68
C HIS A 44 -12.21 -1.02 -2.61
N GLU A 45 -13.36 -1.06 -1.97
CA GLU A 45 -14.26 0.07 -1.81
C GLU A 45 -13.56 1.21 -1.06
N ASP A 46 -12.98 0.92 0.12
CA ASP A 46 -12.22 1.92 0.87
C ASP A 46 -11.01 2.44 0.09
N ALA A 47 -10.35 1.57 -0.68
CA ALA A 47 -9.19 1.98 -1.47
C ALA A 47 -9.57 2.94 -2.59
N GLU A 48 -10.71 2.76 -3.25
CA GLU A 48 -11.23 3.66 -4.27
C GLU A 48 -11.59 5.01 -3.67
N ASP A 49 -12.37 5.03 -2.59
CA ASP A 49 -12.81 6.24 -1.92
C ASP A 49 -11.64 7.06 -1.36
N LEU A 50 -10.71 6.40 -0.68
CA LEU A 50 -9.55 7.07 -0.11
C LEU A 50 -8.57 7.56 -1.18
N THR A 51 -8.44 6.83 -2.30
CA THR A 51 -7.63 7.28 -3.44
C THR A 51 -8.24 8.54 -4.06
N ALA A 52 -9.55 8.58 -4.28
CA ALA A 52 -10.23 9.79 -4.75
C ALA A 52 -10.00 10.97 -3.79
N ASN A 53 -10.08 10.74 -2.48
CA ASN A 53 -9.81 11.74 -1.45
C ASN A 53 -8.36 12.25 -1.49
N VAL A 54 -7.38 11.35 -1.75
CA VAL A 54 -5.97 11.75 -1.91
C VAL A 54 -5.81 12.72 -3.06
N PHE A 55 -6.34 12.41 -4.23
CA PHE A 55 -6.21 13.27 -5.40
C PHE A 55 -7.01 14.57 -5.27
N GLN A 56 -8.19 14.55 -4.64
CA GLN A 56 -8.92 15.76 -4.31
C GLN A 56 -8.08 16.71 -3.44
N ARG A 57 -7.44 16.19 -2.39
CA ARG A 57 -6.53 16.99 -1.55
C ARG A 57 -5.28 17.42 -2.30
N ALA A 58 -4.78 16.61 -3.23
CA ALA A 58 -3.64 16.97 -4.05
C ALA A 58 -3.98 18.18 -4.93
N VAL A 59 -5.13 18.20 -5.63
CA VAL A 59 -5.59 19.36 -6.40
C VAL A 59 -5.64 20.61 -5.52
N GLN A 60 -6.31 20.53 -4.37
CA GLN A 60 -6.50 21.66 -3.45
C GLN A 60 -5.17 22.26 -2.94
N ARG A 61 -4.11 21.43 -2.85
CA ARG A 61 -2.82 21.82 -2.29
C ARG A 61 -1.72 21.98 -3.32
N LEU A 62 -2.01 21.77 -4.60
CA LEU A 62 -1.02 21.82 -5.64
C LEU A 62 -0.36 23.20 -5.79
N SER A 63 -1.14 24.27 -5.55
CA SER A 63 -0.63 25.64 -5.54
C SER A 63 0.45 25.88 -4.49
N THR A 64 0.39 25.14 -3.38
CA THR A 64 1.36 25.25 -2.26
C THR A 64 2.50 24.22 -2.35
N TYR A 65 2.42 23.28 -3.32
CA TYR A 65 3.50 22.33 -3.55
C TYR A 65 4.76 23.06 -4.00
N SER A 66 5.88 22.76 -3.40
CA SER A 66 7.19 23.19 -3.85
C SER A 66 8.07 21.98 -4.09
N ASP A 67 8.66 21.93 -5.28
CA ASP A 67 9.68 20.94 -5.58
C ASP A 67 10.91 21.20 -4.72
N ARG A 68 11.24 20.25 -3.84
CA ARG A 68 12.41 20.28 -2.96
C ARG A 68 13.41 19.20 -3.36
N GLY A 69 13.44 18.83 -4.64
CA GLY A 69 14.30 17.75 -5.15
C GLY A 69 13.76 16.36 -4.83
N LEU A 70 12.46 16.24 -4.52
CA LEU A 70 11.76 14.97 -4.34
C LEU A 70 10.84 14.69 -5.53
N PRO A 71 10.71 13.42 -5.95
CA PRO A 71 9.68 13.04 -6.92
C PRO A 71 8.29 13.46 -6.45
N PHE A 72 7.44 13.94 -7.37
CA PHE A 72 6.07 14.36 -7.04
C PHE A 72 5.26 13.27 -6.34
N VAL A 73 5.49 12.01 -6.70
CA VAL A 73 4.85 10.86 -6.06
C VAL A 73 5.15 10.78 -4.55
N ALA A 74 6.31 11.24 -4.09
CA ALA A 74 6.64 11.27 -2.66
C ALA A 74 5.69 12.19 -1.89
N TRP A 75 5.34 13.34 -2.48
CA TRP A 75 4.35 14.26 -1.90
C TRP A 75 2.94 13.64 -1.90
N LEU A 76 2.55 12.93 -2.97
CA LEU A 76 1.28 12.20 -3.00
C LEU A 76 1.22 11.12 -1.91
N TYR A 77 2.30 10.37 -1.67
CA TYR A 77 2.34 9.38 -0.58
C TYR A 77 2.20 10.01 0.80
N ARG A 78 2.72 11.22 1.02
CA ARG A 78 2.49 11.95 2.29
C ARG A 78 1.01 12.29 2.49
N ILE A 79 0.32 12.68 1.42
CA ILE A 79 -1.12 12.93 1.47
C ILE A 79 -1.85 11.62 1.74
N ALA A 80 -1.54 10.54 1.00
CA ALA A 80 -2.15 9.22 1.15
C ALA A 80 -1.95 8.66 2.57
N HIS A 81 -0.73 8.78 3.12
CA HIS A 81 -0.45 8.38 4.50
C HIS A 81 -1.39 9.07 5.50
N ASN A 82 -1.54 10.38 5.39
CA ASN A 82 -2.40 11.14 6.29
C ASN A 82 -3.88 10.80 6.10
N VAL A 83 -4.33 10.56 4.87
CA VAL A 83 -5.70 10.14 4.57
C VAL A 83 -6.00 8.80 5.22
N VAL A 84 -5.15 7.80 5.02
CA VAL A 84 -5.30 6.47 5.61
C VAL A 84 -5.19 6.51 7.14
N ALA A 85 -4.26 7.29 7.70
CA ALA A 85 -4.14 7.43 9.16
C ALA A 85 -5.40 8.03 9.78
N ASN A 86 -6.03 9.01 9.12
CA ASN A 86 -7.29 9.59 9.57
C ASN A 86 -8.43 8.58 9.47
N TRP A 87 -8.52 7.82 8.37
CA TRP A 87 -9.51 6.79 8.18
C TRP A 87 -9.45 5.72 9.30
N TYR A 88 -8.26 5.22 9.65
CA TYR A 88 -8.09 4.28 10.76
C TYR A 88 -8.52 4.87 12.11
N ARG A 89 -8.24 6.14 12.36
CA ARG A 89 -8.65 6.80 13.59
C ARG A 89 -10.16 6.95 13.67
N ASP A 90 -10.81 7.25 12.56
CA ASP A 90 -12.27 7.39 12.49
C ASP A 90 -12.96 6.02 12.54
N GLU A 91 -12.41 4.99 11.90
CA GLU A 91 -12.87 3.61 11.98
C GLU A 91 -12.71 3.02 13.40
N GLY A 92 -11.58 3.31 14.06
CA GLY A 92 -11.37 2.96 15.47
C GLY A 92 -12.40 3.60 16.41
N ARG A 93 -12.86 4.81 16.13
CA ARG A 93 -13.95 5.44 16.87
C ARG A 93 -15.32 4.79 16.59
N ARG A 94 -15.57 4.35 15.35
CA ARG A 94 -16.81 3.66 14.97
C ARG A 94 -16.90 2.28 15.63
N ARG A 95 -15.78 1.56 15.75
CA ARG A 95 -15.73 0.25 16.43
C ARG A 95 -15.93 0.32 17.95
N THR A 96 -15.79 1.48 18.56
CA THR A 96 -16.11 1.69 19.99
C THR A 96 -17.62 1.84 20.25
N LEU A 97 -18.44 1.97 19.19
CA LEU A 97 -19.89 1.91 19.29
C LEU A 97 -20.31 0.48 18.94
N PRO A 98 -21.08 -0.22 19.82
CA PRO A 98 -21.46 -1.60 19.56
C PRO A 98 -22.46 -1.65 18.40
N LEU A 99 -22.02 -2.05 17.24
CA LEU A 99 -22.90 -2.50 16.16
C LEU A 99 -22.24 -3.64 15.41
N ASP A 100 -22.95 -4.77 15.38
CA ASP A 100 -22.65 -5.98 14.66
C ASP A 100 -22.30 -5.69 13.19
N SER A 101 -21.04 -5.88 12.83
CA SER A 101 -20.67 -6.14 11.43
C SER A 101 -19.32 -6.87 11.38
N VAL A 102 -19.44 -8.15 11.12
CA VAL A 102 -18.35 -9.05 10.72
C VAL A 102 -17.68 -8.52 9.48
N PRO A 103 -16.33 -8.45 9.39
CA PRO A 103 -15.65 -8.08 8.17
C PRO A 103 -15.99 -9.08 7.07
N THR A 104 -16.65 -8.61 6.03
CA THR A 104 -16.99 -9.41 4.85
C THR A 104 -15.71 -9.87 4.17
N GLN A 105 -15.61 -11.18 3.99
CA GLN A 105 -14.55 -11.85 3.26
C GLN A 105 -14.43 -11.28 1.85
N VAL A 106 -13.22 -10.98 1.43
CA VAL A 106 -12.90 -10.66 0.04
C VAL A 106 -13.24 -11.86 -0.82
N ARG A 107 -14.26 -11.74 -1.66
CA ARG A 107 -14.56 -12.72 -2.72
C ARG A 107 -13.45 -12.64 -3.77
N ALA A 108 -12.69 -13.73 -3.90
CA ALA A 108 -11.82 -13.97 -5.05
C ALA A 108 -12.65 -14.73 -6.09
N ASP A 109 -12.99 -14.07 -7.19
CA ASP A 109 -13.52 -14.74 -8.38
C ASP A 109 -12.35 -15.12 -9.30
N GLY A 110 -12.16 -16.42 -9.54
CA GLY A 110 -11.23 -16.92 -10.54
C GLY A 110 -10.82 -18.40 -10.39
N PRO A 111 -10.47 -19.10 -11.49
CA PRO A 111 -10.28 -20.57 -11.53
C PRO A 111 -9.08 -21.07 -10.73
N GLU A 112 -9.08 -22.35 -10.40
CA GLU A 112 -8.29 -23.05 -9.36
C GLU A 112 -6.76 -22.77 -9.30
N HIS A 113 -6.10 -22.42 -10.39
CA HIS A 113 -4.68 -22.02 -10.37
C HIS A 113 -4.43 -20.60 -9.84
N GLN A 114 -5.45 -19.75 -9.83
CA GLN A 114 -5.38 -18.42 -9.20
C GLN A 114 -5.62 -18.47 -7.68
N VAL A 115 -6.27 -19.51 -7.19
CA VAL A 115 -6.61 -19.65 -5.75
C VAL A 115 -5.36 -19.84 -4.91
N GLU A 116 -4.38 -20.61 -5.36
CA GLU A 116 -3.15 -20.88 -4.60
C GLU A 116 -2.23 -19.64 -4.57
N GLN A 117 -2.06 -18.97 -5.72
CA GLN A 117 -1.33 -17.69 -5.78
C GLN A 117 -2.04 -16.56 -5.03
N ASN A 118 -3.37 -16.55 -5.01
CA ASN A 118 -4.14 -15.59 -4.24
C ASN A 118 -4.02 -15.86 -2.73
N ALA A 119 -4.03 -17.12 -2.29
CA ALA A 119 -3.87 -17.47 -0.89
C ALA A 119 -2.48 -17.10 -0.35
N GLU A 120 -1.41 -17.29 -1.12
CA GLU A 120 -0.05 -16.86 -0.75
C GLU A 120 0.05 -15.34 -0.70
N ARG A 121 -0.50 -14.65 -1.70
CA ARG A 121 -0.58 -13.19 -1.73
C ARG A 121 -1.34 -12.64 -0.52
N ASP A 122 -2.49 -13.23 -0.18
CA ASP A 122 -3.30 -12.77 0.95
C ASP A 122 -2.59 -12.98 2.29
N ARG A 123 -1.79 -14.04 2.43
CA ARG A 123 -0.93 -14.28 3.60
C ARG A 123 0.15 -13.20 3.72
N VAL A 124 0.83 -12.89 2.62
CA VAL A 124 1.83 -11.80 2.60
C VAL A 124 1.19 -10.47 2.96
N LEU A 125 0.01 -10.18 2.40
CA LEU A 125 -0.74 -8.96 2.71
C LEU A 125 -1.15 -8.91 4.19
N ALA A 126 -1.56 -10.04 4.77
CA ALA A 126 -1.91 -10.12 6.19
C ALA A 126 -0.71 -9.80 7.09
N VAL A 127 0.48 -10.31 6.74
CA VAL A 127 1.73 -9.99 7.46
C VAL A 127 2.08 -8.50 7.32
N LEU A 128 2.00 -7.96 6.10
CA LEU A 128 2.28 -6.55 5.85
C LEU A 128 1.34 -5.61 6.62
N ARG A 129 0.07 -6.00 6.81
CA ARG A 129 -0.92 -5.23 7.59
C ARG A 129 -0.62 -5.19 9.09
N LYS A 130 0.11 -6.17 9.63
CA LYS A 130 0.56 -6.17 11.03
C LYS A 130 1.64 -5.12 11.30
N LEU A 131 2.41 -4.74 10.28
CA LEU A 131 3.43 -3.72 10.41
C LEU A 131 2.84 -2.36 10.75
N THR A 132 3.60 -1.54 11.48
CA THR A 132 3.20 -0.16 11.73
C THR A 132 3.05 0.62 10.40
N PRO A 133 2.18 1.64 10.36
CA PRO A 133 1.97 2.47 9.16
C PRO A 133 3.26 3.01 8.53
N GLU A 134 4.21 3.42 9.35
CA GLU A 134 5.50 3.96 8.90
C GLU A 134 6.36 2.87 8.22
N ARG A 135 6.35 1.64 8.75
CA ARG A 135 7.07 0.51 8.14
C ARG A 135 6.44 0.06 6.84
N GLN A 136 5.11 0.05 6.76
CA GLN A 136 4.40 -0.23 5.50
C GLN A 136 4.78 0.81 4.44
N GLN A 137 4.79 2.10 4.80
CA GLN A 137 5.18 3.17 3.88
C GLN A 137 6.64 3.04 3.44
N LEU A 138 7.54 2.71 4.35
CA LEU A 138 8.95 2.45 4.04
C LEU A 138 9.10 1.37 2.97
N LEU A 139 8.38 0.25 3.10
CA LEU A 139 8.44 -0.85 2.13
C LEU A 139 7.92 -0.43 0.75
N VAL A 140 6.80 0.31 0.69
CA VAL A 140 6.28 0.83 -0.58
C VAL A 140 7.30 1.73 -1.26
N LEU A 141 7.84 2.72 -0.53
CA LEU A 141 8.82 3.65 -1.08
C LEU A 141 10.11 2.94 -1.54
N LYS A 142 10.52 1.90 -0.79
CA LYS A 142 11.75 1.16 -1.08
C LYS A 142 11.62 0.19 -2.25
N PHE A 143 10.54 -0.60 -2.29
CA PHE A 143 10.40 -1.73 -3.23
C PHE A 143 9.54 -1.41 -4.46
N ILE A 144 8.54 -0.54 -4.32
CA ILE A 144 7.65 -0.18 -5.43
C ILE A 144 8.20 1.07 -6.14
N ASP A 145 8.60 2.08 -5.38
CA ASP A 145 9.09 3.34 -5.92
C ASP A 145 10.60 3.40 -6.08
N GLN A 146 11.32 2.35 -5.64
CA GLN A 146 12.78 2.21 -5.78
C GLN A 146 13.57 3.42 -5.22
N MET A 147 13.01 4.09 -4.23
CA MET A 147 13.64 5.28 -3.64
C MET A 147 14.90 4.92 -2.85
N SER A 148 15.88 5.82 -2.89
CA SER A 148 17.06 5.78 -2.04
C SER A 148 16.69 6.03 -0.56
N ASN A 149 17.53 5.61 0.37
CA ASN A 149 17.28 5.87 1.80
C ASN A 149 17.27 7.37 2.14
N ALA A 150 18.02 8.19 1.38
CA ALA A 150 18.02 9.63 1.53
C ALA A 150 16.65 10.24 1.11
N GLU A 151 16.10 9.84 -0.04
CA GLU A 151 14.77 10.27 -0.50
C GLU A 151 13.67 9.79 0.46
N ILE A 152 13.72 8.54 0.90
CA ILE A 152 12.78 8.00 1.91
C ILE A 152 12.88 8.83 3.22
N GLY A 153 14.08 9.20 3.62
CA GLY A 153 14.30 10.05 4.79
C GLY A 153 13.58 11.40 4.67
N GLN A 154 13.63 12.01 3.50
CA GLN A 154 12.90 13.25 3.24
C GLN A 154 11.38 13.06 3.26
N VAL A 155 10.86 11.94 2.70
CA VAL A 155 9.43 11.62 2.74
C VAL A 155 8.93 11.38 4.16
N LEU A 156 9.68 10.61 4.97
CA LEU A 156 9.33 10.23 6.33
C LEU A 156 9.74 11.28 7.38
N ASN A 157 10.42 12.37 6.96
CA ASN A 157 11.02 13.37 7.85
C ASN A 157 12.00 12.74 8.85
N ARG A 158 12.91 11.89 8.35
CA ARG A 158 13.93 11.17 9.11
C ARG A 158 15.31 11.32 8.47
N SER A 159 16.36 11.15 9.25
CA SER A 159 17.72 11.04 8.71
C SER A 159 17.89 9.73 7.92
N GLU A 160 18.81 9.71 6.97
CA GLU A 160 19.13 8.51 6.20
C GLU A 160 19.56 7.33 7.11
N SER A 161 20.31 7.61 8.16
CA SER A 161 20.72 6.59 9.15
C SER A 161 19.51 6.03 9.91
N ALA A 162 18.54 6.87 10.26
CA ALA A 162 17.31 6.42 10.89
C ALA A 162 16.47 5.54 9.95
N VAL A 163 16.44 5.87 8.65
CA VAL A 163 15.78 5.03 7.63
C VAL A 163 16.48 3.68 7.50
N LYS A 164 17.81 3.63 7.45
CA LYS A 164 18.57 2.36 7.43
C LYS A 164 18.24 1.48 8.64
N SER A 165 18.19 2.08 9.83
CA SER A 165 17.84 1.35 11.06
C SER A 165 16.37 0.90 11.08
N LEU A 166 15.45 1.72 10.58
CA LEU A 166 14.04 1.36 10.44
C LEU A 166 13.86 0.20 9.45
N TYR A 167 14.55 0.27 8.31
CA TYR A 167 14.51 -0.76 7.27
C TYR A 167 15.02 -2.12 7.80
N HIS A 168 16.16 -2.14 8.50
CA HIS A 168 16.70 -3.36 9.08
C HIS A 168 15.71 -4.01 10.06
N ARG A 169 15.19 -3.23 11.01
CA ARG A 169 14.18 -3.72 11.99
C ARG A 169 12.89 -4.18 11.32
N THR A 170 12.49 -3.53 10.23
CA THR A 170 11.30 -3.95 9.46
C THR A 170 11.51 -5.30 8.79
N LEU A 171 12.70 -5.54 8.23
CA LEU A 171 13.03 -6.85 7.64
C LEU A 171 13.13 -7.96 8.68
N GLU A 172 13.66 -7.67 9.86
CA GLU A 172 13.71 -8.64 10.97
C GLU A 172 12.31 -9.03 11.43
N GLU A 173 11.42 -8.06 11.61
CA GLU A 173 10.02 -8.31 11.97
C GLU A 173 9.27 -9.11 10.89
N LEU A 174 9.46 -8.76 9.63
CA LEU A 174 8.88 -9.52 8.51
C LEU A 174 9.37 -10.98 8.49
N ARG A 175 10.67 -11.20 8.73
CA ARG A 175 11.21 -12.56 8.78
C ARG A 175 10.60 -13.37 9.94
N ALA A 176 10.43 -12.76 11.09
CA ALA A 176 9.82 -13.41 12.24
C ALA A 176 8.37 -13.78 12.00
N GLU A 177 7.58 -12.86 11.44
CA GLU A 177 6.17 -13.09 11.09
C GLU A 177 6.00 -14.17 10.02
N LEU A 178 6.82 -14.12 8.97
CA LEU A 178 6.78 -15.13 7.90
C LEU A 178 7.23 -16.51 8.39
N ALA A 179 8.23 -16.59 9.26
CA ALA A 179 8.66 -17.85 9.86
C ALA A 179 7.54 -18.47 10.71
N GLY A 180 6.78 -17.65 11.46
CA GLY A 180 5.60 -18.09 12.20
C GLY A 180 4.55 -18.70 11.28
N VAL A 181 4.20 -18.02 10.18
CA VAL A 181 3.23 -18.51 9.19
C VAL A 181 3.70 -19.81 8.53
N LEU A 182 4.97 -19.94 8.18
CA LEU A 182 5.53 -21.16 7.61
C LEU A 182 5.55 -22.32 8.62
N SER A 183 5.81 -22.05 9.89
CA SER A 183 5.75 -23.04 10.96
C SER A 183 4.34 -23.57 11.18
N GLU A 184 3.34 -22.69 11.18
CA GLU A 184 1.92 -23.09 11.28
C GLU A 184 1.47 -23.97 10.10
N LEU A 185 1.99 -23.72 8.89
CA LEU A 185 1.73 -24.55 7.71
C LEU A 185 2.39 -25.92 7.79
N SER A 186 3.58 -25.99 8.40
CA SER A 186 4.31 -27.24 8.60
C SER A 186 3.72 -28.12 9.72
N LEU A 187 2.91 -27.52 10.61
CA LEU A 187 2.25 -28.20 11.71
C LEU A 187 0.82 -28.68 11.37
N GLN A 188 0.36 -28.55 10.12
CA GLN A 188 -0.83 -29.22 9.60
C GLN A 188 -0.46 -30.47 8.77
N PRO A 189 -0.02 -31.60 9.37
CA PRO A 189 -0.02 -32.86 8.68
C PRO A 189 -1.45 -33.41 8.75
N GLU A 190 -1.91 -33.92 7.63
CA GLU A 190 -3.11 -34.74 7.49
C GLU A 190 -4.44 -34.06 7.15
N ILE A 191 -4.63 -33.78 5.83
CA ILE A 191 -5.83 -34.29 5.16
C ILE A 191 -5.37 -34.92 3.83
N VAL A 192 -4.63 -36.00 3.90
CA VAL A 192 -4.60 -37.02 2.85
C VAL A 192 -5.16 -38.29 3.49
N GLY A 193 -6.47 -38.41 3.42
CA GLY A 193 -7.18 -39.61 3.79
C GLY A 193 -6.75 -40.78 2.90
N LEU A 194 -5.91 -41.62 3.44
CA LEU A 194 -5.71 -42.96 2.94
C LEU A 194 -6.99 -43.78 3.16
N ASN A 195 -7.87 -43.81 2.17
CA ASN A 195 -8.82 -44.89 2.03
C ASN A 195 -8.11 -46.06 1.39
N GLY A 196 -7.41 -46.82 2.22
CA GLY A 196 -7.02 -48.18 1.90
C GLY A 196 -8.24 -49.10 1.95
N GLN A 197 -8.86 -49.38 0.82
CA GLN A 197 -9.69 -50.56 0.66
C GLN A 197 -8.93 -51.53 -0.20
N THR A 198 -8.42 -52.57 0.44
CA THR A 198 -7.98 -53.82 -0.19
C THR A 198 -9.24 -54.64 -0.52
N PRO A 199 -9.45 -55.08 -1.77
CA PRO A 199 -10.44 -56.13 -2.04
C PRO A 199 -9.80 -57.52 -1.88
N ARG A 200 -10.54 -58.36 -1.22
CA ARG A 200 -10.38 -59.82 -1.29
C ARG A 200 -10.94 -60.32 -2.60
#